data_2d03b81df4366c4071c00cae2602e83a
#
_entry.id   2d03b81df4366c4071c00cae2602e83a
#
_cell.length_a   1.000
_cell.length_b   1.000
_cell.length_c   1.000
_cell.angle_alpha   90.00
_cell.angle_beta   90.00
_cell.angle_gamma   90.00
#
_symmetry.space_group_name_H-M   'P 1'
#
loop_
_entity.id
_entity.type
_entity.pdbx_description
1 polymer ?
#
loop_
_entity_poly.entity_id
_entity_poly.type
_entity_poly.pdbx_seq_one_letter_code
_entity_poly.pdbx_strand_id
1 'polypeptide(L)'
;MRIAVKGRNTSVSPHLREHAERRFRAIARQVSELAELELELAEERNPAIADAQIAEATLHLKGTTLRARGASPDMTHSINACEEQLARQVKRHRDRRRKRRETRAAQASAEGAATGL
;
A
#
# COMPACT_ATOMS: atom_id res chain seq x y z
N MET A 1 -0.35 -10.35 5.52
CA MET A 1 -0.19 -9.80 4.17
C MET A 1 0.79 -10.67 3.38
N ARG A 2 0.40 -11.06 2.21
CA ARG A 2 1.28 -11.75 1.25
C ARG A 2 1.94 -10.71 0.35
N ILE A 3 3.25 -10.82 0.16
CA ILE A 3 4.02 -9.89 -0.68
C ILE A 3 4.58 -10.65 -1.88
N ALA A 4 4.30 -10.18 -3.09
CA ALA A 4 4.90 -10.68 -4.32
C ALA A 4 5.68 -9.54 -4.98
N VAL A 5 6.96 -9.76 -5.26
CA VAL A 5 7.84 -8.80 -5.92
C VAL A 5 8.23 -9.34 -7.28
N LYS A 6 7.96 -8.58 -8.32
CA LYS A 6 8.29 -8.96 -9.70
C LYS A 6 8.93 -7.82 -10.47
N GLY A 7 9.70 -8.16 -11.50
CA GLY A 7 10.32 -7.20 -12.40
C GLY A 7 9.60 -7.14 -13.74
N ARG A 8 9.53 -5.96 -14.33
CA ARG A 8 9.08 -5.73 -15.70
C ARG A 8 10.20 -5.03 -16.45
N ASN A 9 10.71 -5.66 -17.49
CA ASN A 9 11.86 -5.19 -18.28
C ASN A 9 13.13 -5.01 -17.45
N THR A 10 13.21 -5.64 -16.29
CA THR A 10 14.38 -5.62 -15.42
C THR A 10 14.39 -6.88 -14.54
N SER A 11 15.56 -7.26 -14.09
CA SER A 11 15.72 -8.33 -13.13
C SER A 11 15.65 -7.78 -11.71
N VAL A 12 14.97 -8.49 -10.83
CA VAL A 12 14.93 -8.14 -9.41
C VAL A 12 16.05 -8.92 -8.71
N SER A 13 17.10 -8.21 -8.28
CA SER A 13 18.18 -8.84 -7.54
C SER A 13 17.69 -9.33 -6.17
N PRO A 14 18.34 -10.35 -5.57
CA PRO A 14 18.01 -10.78 -4.22
C PRO A 14 18.08 -9.64 -3.20
N HIS A 15 19.03 -8.73 -3.37
CA HIS A 15 19.17 -7.55 -2.50
C HIS A 15 17.97 -6.61 -2.59
N LEU A 16 17.49 -6.31 -3.80
CA LEU A 16 16.31 -5.46 -4.00
C LEU A 16 15.06 -6.13 -3.48
N ARG A 17 14.92 -7.43 -3.70
CA ARG A 17 13.77 -8.21 -3.21
C ARG A 17 13.73 -8.17 -1.68
N GLU A 18 14.83 -8.42 -1.04
CA GLU A 18 14.94 -8.39 0.42
C GLU A 18 14.66 -7.00 0.98
N HIS A 19 15.20 -5.95 0.35
CA HIS A 19 14.94 -4.56 0.73
C HIS A 19 13.44 -4.23 0.64
N ALA A 20 12.81 -4.58 -0.48
CA ALA A 20 11.39 -4.36 -0.70
C ALA A 20 10.53 -5.09 0.35
N GLU A 21 10.78 -6.37 0.57
CA GLU A 21 10.05 -7.17 1.55
C GLU A 21 10.18 -6.59 2.96
N ARG A 22 11.38 -6.20 3.34
CA ARG A 22 11.65 -5.59 4.64
C ARG A 22 10.93 -4.25 4.79
N ARG A 23 10.99 -3.41 3.76
CA ARG A 23 10.37 -2.08 3.78
C ARG A 23 8.85 -2.16 3.89
N PHE A 24 8.22 -3.02 3.10
CA PHE A 24 6.76 -3.15 3.08
C PHE A 24 6.22 -3.96 4.26
N ARG A 25 7.06 -4.60 5.04
CA ARG A 25 6.64 -5.33 6.24
C ARG A 25 5.99 -4.43 7.28
N ALA A 26 6.34 -3.15 7.31
CA ALA A 26 5.70 -2.16 8.18
C ALA A 26 4.21 -1.98 7.85
N ILE A 27 3.84 -2.10 6.57
CA ILE A 27 2.45 -2.03 6.14
C ILE A 27 1.69 -3.29 6.56
N ALA A 28 2.35 -4.45 6.53
CA ALA A 28 1.74 -5.72 6.92
C ALA A 28 1.15 -5.69 8.34
N ARG A 29 1.73 -4.90 9.24
CA ARG A 29 1.27 -4.75 10.61
C ARG A 29 -0.04 -3.96 10.73
N GLN A 30 -0.44 -3.26 9.69
CA GLN A 30 -1.58 -2.34 9.68
C GLN A 30 -2.77 -2.87 8.88
N VAL A 31 -2.62 -4.03 8.25
CA VAL A 31 -3.64 -4.62 7.38
C VAL A 31 -3.90 -6.07 7.78
N SER A 32 -4.99 -6.64 7.24
CA SER A 32 -5.34 -8.03 7.46
C SER A 32 -4.26 -8.99 6.97
N GLU A 33 -4.13 -10.15 7.60
CA GLU A 33 -3.28 -11.25 7.13
C GLU A 33 -3.69 -11.74 5.74
N LEU A 34 -4.95 -11.52 5.36
CA LEU A 34 -5.49 -11.90 4.05
C LEU A 34 -5.18 -10.88 2.95
N ALA A 35 -4.62 -9.72 3.30
CA ALA A 35 -4.25 -8.71 2.31
C ALA A 35 -3.13 -9.22 1.40
N GLU A 36 -3.15 -8.79 0.13
CA GLU A 36 -2.15 -9.16 -0.86
C GLU A 36 -1.50 -7.91 -1.44
N LEU A 37 -0.19 -7.87 -1.43
CA LEU A 37 0.60 -6.80 -2.02
C LEU A 37 1.35 -7.33 -3.24
N GLU A 38 1.16 -6.66 -4.37
CA GLU A 38 1.94 -6.88 -5.58
C GLU A 38 2.84 -5.67 -5.78
N LEU A 39 4.15 -5.89 -5.77
CA LEU A 39 5.13 -4.86 -6.04
C LEU A 39 5.80 -5.17 -7.38
N GLU A 40 5.70 -4.24 -8.32
CA GLU A 40 6.34 -4.34 -9.63
C GLU A 40 7.47 -3.32 -9.72
N LEU A 41 8.66 -3.81 -10.05
CA LEU A 41 9.84 -2.97 -10.28
C LEU A 41 10.11 -2.93 -11.78
N ALA A 42 10.19 -1.73 -12.35
CA ALA A 42 10.36 -1.54 -13.78
C ALA A 42 11.43 -0.50 -14.07
N GLU A 43 12.06 -0.65 -15.22
CA GLU A 43 13.01 0.33 -15.72
C GLU A 43 12.46 0.99 -17.00
N GLU A 44 12.37 2.32 -16.97
CA GLU A 44 12.00 3.10 -18.15
C GLU A 44 13.19 3.13 -19.11
N ARG A 45 12.96 2.75 -20.35
CA ARG A 45 14.02 2.68 -21.37
C ARG A 45 14.24 3.95 -22.15
N ASN A 46 13.34 4.94 -22.03
CA ASN A 46 13.49 6.21 -22.69
C ASN A 46 14.62 7.02 -22.03
N PRO A 47 15.75 7.27 -22.73
CA PRO A 47 16.89 7.97 -22.12
C PRO A 47 16.60 9.44 -21.76
N ALA A 48 15.51 10.01 -22.25
CA ALA A 48 15.08 11.35 -21.87
C ALA A 48 14.45 11.42 -20.47
N ILE A 49 14.11 10.26 -19.87
CA ILE A 49 13.50 10.20 -18.55
C ILE A 49 14.56 9.91 -17.50
N ALA A 50 14.82 10.89 -16.61
CA ALA A 50 15.81 10.75 -15.55
C ALA A 50 15.33 9.82 -14.43
N ASP A 51 14.04 9.87 -14.11
CA ASP A 51 13.43 9.00 -13.08
C ASP A 51 13.04 7.65 -13.69
N ALA A 52 14.04 6.91 -14.12
CA ALA A 52 13.88 5.68 -14.90
C ALA A 52 13.59 4.44 -14.06
N GLN A 53 13.85 4.48 -12.76
CA GLN A 53 13.61 3.36 -11.85
C GLN A 53 12.25 3.53 -11.19
N ILE A 54 11.33 2.61 -11.49
CA ILE A 54 9.92 2.74 -11.11
C ILE A 54 9.52 1.58 -10.20
N ALA A 55 8.89 1.91 -9.08
CA ALA A 55 8.26 0.94 -8.19
C ALA A 55 6.76 1.21 -8.12
N GLU A 56 5.95 0.21 -8.43
CA GLU A 56 4.49 0.32 -8.37
C GLU A 56 3.95 -0.76 -7.44
N ALA A 57 3.17 -0.34 -6.45
CA ALA A 57 2.54 -1.23 -5.49
C ALA A 57 1.04 -1.25 -5.69
N THR A 58 0.46 -2.46 -5.66
CA THR A 58 -0.98 -2.66 -5.66
C THR A 58 -1.32 -3.49 -4.43
N LEU A 59 -2.06 -2.90 -3.52
CA LEU A 59 -2.47 -3.57 -2.27
C LEU A 59 -3.96 -3.90 -2.34
N HIS A 60 -4.25 -5.20 -2.33
CA HIS A 60 -5.61 -5.72 -2.35
C HIS A 60 -6.11 -5.93 -0.93
N LEU A 61 -7.06 -5.11 -0.51
CA LEU A 61 -7.76 -5.22 0.76
C LEU A 61 -9.19 -5.72 0.52
N LYS A 62 -9.87 -6.10 1.57
CA LYS A 62 -11.28 -6.47 1.46
C LYS A 62 -12.12 -5.26 1.01
N GLY A 63 -12.71 -5.36 -0.17
CA GLY A 63 -13.59 -4.33 -0.72
C GLY A 63 -12.89 -3.10 -1.31
N THR A 64 -11.57 -3.05 -1.32
CA THR A 64 -10.84 -1.94 -1.94
C THR A 64 -9.43 -2.33 -2.38
N THR A 65 -8.92 -1.57 -3.33
CA THR A 65 -7.54 -1.72 -3.83
C THR A 65 -6.84 -0.37 -3.72
N LEU A 66 -5.67 -0.36 -3.10
CA LEU A 66 -4.84 0.84 -2.99
C LEU A 66 -3.64 0.70 -3.92
N ARG A 67 -3.26 1.81 -4.56
CA ARG A 67 -2.11 1.84 -5.47
C ARG A 67 -1.18 2.98 -5.12
N ALA A 68 0.11 2.71 -5.23
CA ALA A 68 1.15 3.69 -4.99
C ALA A 68 2.27 3.52 -6.00
N ARG A 69 3.02 4.58 -6.23
CA ARG A 69 4.12 4.60 -7.20
C ARG A 69 5.27 5.45 -6.68
N GLY A 70 6.48 4.99 -6.92
CA GLY A 70 7.69 5.77 -6.70
C GLY A 70 8.57 5.72 -7.94
N ALA A 71 9.14 6.84 -8.34
CA ALA A 71 10.05 6.92 -9.47
C ALA A 71 11.21 7.83 -9.13
N SER A 72 12.43 7.39 -9.47
CA SER A 72 13.67 8.12 -9.22
C SER A 72 14.80 7.52 -10.07
N PRO A 73 16.01 8.11 -10.06
CA PRO A 73 17.16 7.50 -10.70
C PRO A 73 17.67 6.24 -10.01
N ASP A 74 17.25 5.98 -8.77
CA ASP A 74 17.71 4.82 -7.97
C ASP A 74 16.52 3.98 -7.50
N MET A 75 16.55 2.67 -7.77
CA MET A 75 15.45 1.77 -7.44
C MET A 75 15.17 1.68 -5.94
N THR A 76 16.20 1.71 -5.10
CA THR A 76 16.02 1.70 -3.63
C THR A 76 15.20 2.90 -3.17
N HIS A 77 15.51 4.08 -3.69
CA HIS A 77 14.74 5.29 -3.40
C HIS A 77 13.31 5.20 -3.92
N SER A 78 13.12 4.62 -5.11
CA SER A 78 11.79 4.43 -5.70
C SER A 78 10.93 3.50 -4.86
N ILE A 79 11.51 2.42 -4.35
CA ILE A 79 10.82 1.49 -3.43
C ILE A 79 10.42 2.23 -2.15
N ASN A 80 11.33 2.99 -1.56
CA ASN A 80 11.06 3.74 -0.33
C ASN A 80 9.95 4.78 -0.53
N ALA A 81 9.99 5.53 -1.63
CA ALA A 81 8.97 6.53 -1.96
C ALA A 81 7.60 5.87 -2.20
N CYS A 82 7.58 4.73 -2.89
CA CYS A 82 6.37 3.95 -3.12
C CYS A 82 5.76 3.47 -1.80
N GLU A 83 6.58 2.93 -0.90
CA GLU A 83 6.11 2.48 0.42
C GLU A 83 5.55 3.63 1.25
N GLU A 84 6.21 4.77 1.28
CA GLU A 84 5.74 5.94 2.03
C GLU A 84 4.38 6.43 1.51
N GLN A 85 4.20 6.46 0.20
CA GLN A 85 2.93 6.82 -0.40
C GLN A 85 1.84 5.81 -0.04
N LEU A 86 2.13 4.52 -0.12
CA LEU A 86 1.19 3.47 0.23
C LEU A 86 0.82 3.51 1.71
N ALA A 87 1.80 3.74 2.58
CA ALA A 87 1.58 3.85 4.03
C ALA A 87 0.60 4.98 4.37
N ARG A 88 0.71 6.11 3.69
CA ARG A 88 -0.24 7.23 3.86
C ARG A 88 -1.66 6.84 3.44
N GLN A 89 -1.80 6.11 2.33
CA GLN A 89 -3.10 5.64 1.84
C GLN A 89 -3.71 4.62 2.79
N VAL A 90 -2.92 3.70 3.32
CA VAL A 90 -3.36 2.69 4.30
C VAL A 90 -3.87 3.37 5.57
N LYS A 91 -3.13 4.37 6.06
CA LYS A 91 -3.55 5.13 7.25
C LYS A 91 -4.88 5.83 7.01
N ARG A 92 -5.05 6.51 5.87
CA ARG A 92 -6.31 7.18 5.53
C ARG A 92 -7.46 6.21 5.42
N HIS A 93 -7.24 5.05 4.82
CA HIS A 93 -8.26 4.01 4.68
C HIS A 93 -8.68 3.46 6.06
N ARG A 94 -7.71 3.20 6.93
CA ARG A 94 -7.96 2.72 8.30
C ARG A 94 -8.73 3.76 9.11
N ASP A 95 -8.34 5.03 9.02
CA ASP A 95 -8.99 6.13 9.74
C ASP A 95 -10.45 6.31 9.26
N ARG A 96 -10.71 6.20 7.96
CA ARG A 96 -12.06 6.25 7.41
C ARG A 96 -12.93 5.09 7.89
N ARG A 97 -12.38 3.89 7.95
CA ARG A 97 -13.10 2.71 8.46
C ARG A 97 -13.45 2.86 9.94
N ARG A 98 -12.52 3.36 10.73
CA ARG A 98 -12.75 3.65 12.16
C ARG A 98 -13.85 4.70 12.32
N LYS A 99 -13.80 5.78 11.58
CA LYS A 99 -14.80 6.85 11.60
C LYS A 99 -16.19 6.33 11.25
N ARG A 100 -16.31 5.48 10.24
CA ARG A 100 -17.59 4.86 9.87
C ARG A 100 -18.14 3.99 10.98
N ARG A 101 -17.31 3.20 11.65
CA ARG A 101 -17.73 2.37 12.78
C ARG A 101 -18.21 3.20 13.95
N GLU A 102 -17.52 4.27 14.28
CA GLU A 102 -17.91 5.21 15.34
C GLU A 102 -19.26 5.87 15.01
N THR A 103 -19.46 6.29 13.78
CA THR A 103 -20.72 6.88 13.31
C THR A 103 -21.87 5.88 13.42
N ARG A 104 -21.68 4.63 13.01
CA ARG A 104 -22.67 3.57 13.14
C ARG A 104 -23.02 3.28 14.59
N ALA A 105 -22.03 3.22 15.46
CA ALA A 105 -22.24 3.00 16.88
C ALA A 105 -23.03 4.16 17.51
N ALA A 106 -22.72 5.38 17.16
CA ALA A 106 -23.45 6.57 17.63
C ALA A 106 -24.90 6.56 17.15
N GLN A 107 -25.15 6.21 15.88
CA GLN A 107 -26.51 6.09 15.34
C GLN A 107 -27.29 4.98 16.01
N ALA A 108 -26.69 3.81 16.21
CA ALA A 108 -27.33 2.69 16.90
C ALA A 108 -27.71 3.05 18.34
N SER A 109 -26.84 3.77 19.06
CA SER A 109 -27.12 4.25 20.41
C SER A 109 -28.27 5.25 20.43
N ALA A 110 -28.31 6.17 19.46
CA ALA A 110 -29.38 7.15 19.35
C ALA A 110 -30.73 6.48 19.04
N GLU A 111 -30.76 5.52 18.13
CA GLU A 111 -31.95 4.76 17.79
C GLU A 111 -32.43 3.92 18.97
N GLY A 112 -31.52 3.28 19.70
CA GLY A 112 -31.84 2.52 20.90
C GLY A 112 -32.44 3.38 22.01
N ALA A 113 -31.92 4.59 22.19
CA ALA A 113 -32.46 5.55 23.15
C ALA A 113 -33.86 6.05 22.74
N ALA A 114 -34.09 6.25 21.43
CA ALA A 114 -35.40 6.67 20.92
C ALA A 114 -36.46 5.59 21.03
N THR A 115 -36.09 4.33 20.96
CA THR A 115 -37.04 3.18 21.05
C THR A 115 -37.12 2.60 22.45
N GLY A 116 -36.30 3.04 23.39
CA GLY A 116 -36.24 2.55 24.76
C GLY A 116 -37.29 3.12 25.72
N LEU A 117 -38.31 3.75 25.17
CA LEU A 117 -39.41 4.24 25.97
C LEU A 117 -40.43 3.11 26.18
#